data_86dd0d19069917fb58b8d95dc64f629f
#
_entry.id   86dd0d19069917fb58b8d95dc64f629f
#
_cell.length_a   1.000
_cell.length_b   1.000
_cell.length_c   1.000
_cell.angle_alpha   90.00
_cell.angle_beta   90.00
_cell.angle_gamma   90.00
#
_symmetry.space_group_name_H-M   'P 1'
#
loop_
_entity.id
_entity.type
_entity.pdbx_description
1 polymer ?
#
loop_
_entity_poly.entity_id
_entity_poly.type
_entity_poly.pdbx_seq_one_letter_code
_entity_poly.pdbx_strand_id
1 'polypeptide(L)'
;GAEQQAGEVNEFLSQLKNCAQRGIFVIATSNRPDMIDPAVLRTGRIDKMVYVPMPDKEARREMFNLHLKDRPCEDIDAEHLAELTEGYIASDIAYIVNDAAMGAAFSDQLITQQLLETTISSIRPSISKEVINSYENLRQKMEDTETRNSRPKIGFIQ
;
A
#
# COMPACT_ATOMS: atom_id res chain seq x y z
N GLY A 1 22.47 -12.15 -21.17
CA GLY A 1 21.75 -11.21 -20.27
C GLY A 1 20.34 -10.89 -20.74
N ALA A 2 20.15 -10.09 -21.79
CA ALA A 2 18.84 -9.61 -22.21
C ALA A 2 17.92 -10.71 -22.79
N GLU A 3 18.46 -11.64 -23.53
CA GLU A 3 17.69 -12.79 -24.09
C GLU A 3 17.20 -13.74 -22.99
N GLN A 4 17.98 -13.93 -21.95
CA GLN A 4 17.62 -14.78 -20.81
C GLN A 4 16.49 -14.14 -19.99
N GLN A 5 16.55 -12.82 -19.74
CA GLN A 5 15.46 -12.08 -19.08
C GLN A 5 14.17 -12.09 -19.90
N ALA A 6 14.24 -11.95 -21.22
CA ALA A 6 13.07 -12.03 -22.08
C ALA A 6 12.42 -13.43 -22.05
N GLY A 7 13.23 -14.49 -21.95
CA GLY A 7 12.75 -15.86 -21.79
C GLY A 7 12.00 -16.09 -20.47
N GLU A 8 12.55 -15.58 -19.37
CA GLU A 8 11.93 -15.67 -18.03
C GLU A 8 10.60 -14.92 -17.96
N VAL A 9 10.54 -13.71 -18.52
CA VAL A 9 9.30 -12.92 -18.59
C VAL A 9 8.24 -13.65 -19.41
N ASN A 10 8.58 -14.20 -20.55
CA ASN A 10 7.63 -14.93 -21.41
C ASN A 10 7.09 -16.19 -20.72
N GLU A 11 7.94 -16.93 -20.01
CA GLU A 11 7.50 -18.08 -19.22
C GLU A 11 6.56 -17.66 -18.11
N PHE A 12 6.89 -16.61 -17.36
CA PHE A 12 6.03 -16.06 -16.32
C PHE A 12 4.65 -15.64 -16.88
N LEU A 13 4.62 -14.94 -18.00
CA LEU A 13 3.38 -14.53 -18.66
C LEU A 13 2.53 -15.72 -19.12
N SER A 14 3.17 -16.80 -19.58
CA SER A 14 2.51 -18.05 -19.94
C SER A 14 1.89 -18.73 -18.72
N GLN A 15 2.61 -18.81 -17.62
CA GLN A 15 2.12 -19.40 -16.37
C GLN A 15 0.96 -18.59 -15.77
N LEU A 16 1.00 -17.26 -15.82
CA LEU A 16 -0.12 -16.43 -15.38
C LEU A 16 -1.41 -16.73 -16.14
N LYS A 17 -1.33 -16.90 -17.48
CA LYS A 17 -2.48 -17.24 -18.30
C LYS A 17 -3.08 -18.60 -17.90
N ASN A 18 -2.25 -19.56 -17.53
CA ASN A 18 -2.68 -20.89 -17.13
C ASN A 18 -3.26 -20.95 -15.70
N CYS A 19 -2.94 -19.97 -14.86
CA CYS A 19 -3.43 -19.92 -13.48
C CYS A 19 -4.96 -19.91 -13.40
N ALA A 20 -5.62 -19.08 -14.20
CA ALA A 20 -7.09 -18.98 -14.22
C ALA A 20 -7.75 -20.32 -14.62
N GLN A 21 -7.20 -21.03 -15.61
CA GLN A 21 -7.69 -22.34 -16.05
C GLN A 21 -7.52 -23.43 -14.97
N ARG A 22 -6.53 -23.26 -14.12
CA ARG A 22 -6.22 -24.18 -13.01
C ARG A 22 -6.92 -23.81 -11.69
N GLY A 23 -7.79 -22.78 -11.70
CA GLY A 23 -8.48 -22.30 -10.50
C GLY A 23 -7.54 -21.60 -9.49
N ILE A 24 -6.40 -21.09 -9.95
CA ILE A 24 -5.43 -20.39 -9.11
C ILE A 24 -5.74 -18.88 -9.17
N PHE A 25 -5.97 -18.27 -8.02
CA PHE A 25 -6.11 -16.83 -7.88
C PHE A 25 -4.73 -16.20 -7.61
N VAL A 26 -4.38 -15.18 -8.39
CA VAL A 26 -3.07 -14.50 -8.30
C VAL A 26 -3.27 -13.07 -7.81
N ILE A 27 -2.59 -12.71 -6.74
CA ILE A 27 -2.47 -11.33 -6.26
C ILE A 27 -1.02 -10.89 -6.42
N ALA A 28 -0.81 -9.78 -7.11
CA ALA A 28 0.49 -9.13 -7.23
C ALA A 28 0.42 -7.74 -6.61
N THR A 29 1.49 -7.31 -5.95
CA THR A 29 1.61 -5.96 -5.38
C THR A 29 2.84 -5.26 -5.94
N SER A 30 2.75 -3.96 -6.13
CA SER A 30 3.87 -3.13 -6.58
C SER A 30 3.70 -1.70 -6.08
N ASN A 31 4.80 -1.07 -5.72
CA ASN A 31 4.89 0.38 -5.50
C ASN A 31 5.38 1.13 -6.75
N ARG A 32 5.64 0.42 -7.86
CA ARG A 32 6.09 0.97 -9.14
C ARG A 32 5.24 0.42 -10.29
N PRO A 33 3.96 0.78 -10.37
CA PRO A 33 3.09 0.29 -11.44
C PRO A 33 3.52 0.75 -12.84
N ASP A 34 4.26 1.87 -12.92
CA ASP A 34 4.89 2.38 -14.14
C ASP A 34 5.96 1.44 -14.73
N MET A 35 6.54 0.56 -13.91
CA MET A 35 7.56 -0.40 -14.33
C MET A 35 6.99 -1.78 -14.67
N ILE A 36 5.69 -1.99 -14.49
CA ILE A 36 5.07 -3.27 -14.83
C ILE A 36 4.91 -3.37 -16.33
N ASP A 37 5.40 -4.48 -16.91
CA ASP A 37 5.19 -4.77 -18.34
C ASP A 37 3.68 -4.77 -18.66
N PRO A 38 3.21 -3.95 -19.62
CA PRO A 38 1.81 -3.92 -20.01
C PRO A 38 1.23 -5.29 -20.39
N ALA A 39 2.07 -6.24 -20.79
CA ALA A 39 1.66 -7.59 -21.09
C ALA A 39 1.13 -8.35 -19.87
N VAL A 40 1.59 -8.01 -18.67
CA VAL A 40 1.10 -8.58 -17.39
C VAL A 40 -0.34 -8.16 -17.13
N LEU A 41 -0.71 -6.93 -17.51
CA LEU A 41 -2.01 -6.31 -17.28
C LEU A 41 -3.06 -6.63 -18.35
N ARG A 42 -2.81 -7.61 -19.22
CA ARG A 42 -3.78 -8.02 -20.24
C ARG A 42 -4.79 -9.01 -19.69
N THR A 43 -5.98 -8.99 -20.29
CA THR A 43 -7.07 -9.92 -19.98
C THR A 43 -6.62 -11.38 -19.94
N GLY A 44 -7.01 -12.11 -18.91
CA GLY A 44 -6.62 -13.51 -18.69
C GLY A 44 -5.27 -13.68 -17.97
N ARG A 45 -4.69 -12.59 -17.44
CA ARG A 45 -3.49 -12.57 -16.60
C ARG A 45 -3.78 -11.85 -15.30
N ILE A 46 -3.55 -10.54 -15.23
CA ILE A 46 -3.99 -9.68 -14.11
C ILE A 46 -5.14 -8.83 -14.64
N ASP A 47 -6.36 -9.23 -14.32
CA ASP A 47 -7.56 -8.63 -14.93
C ASP A 47 -8.03 -7.37 -14.21
N LYS A 48 -7.60 -7.17 -12.98
CA LYS A 48 -8.02 -6.04 -12.16
C LYS A 48 -6.85 -5.41 -11.43
N MET A 49 -6.73 -4.10 -11.55
CA MET A 49 -5.84 -3.30 -10.72
C MET A 49 -6.64 -2.62 -9.61
N VAL A 50 -6.06 -2.58 -8.42
CA VAL A 50 -6.63 -1.87 -7.28
C VAL A 50 -5.57 -0.91 -6.75
N TYR A 51 -5.89 0.37 -6.76
CA TYR A 51 -5.07 1.38 -6.12
C TYR A 51 -5.32 1.37 -4.61
N VAL A 52 -4.26 1.28 -3.82
CA VAL A 52 -4.32 1.40 -2.36
C VAL A 52 -3.89 2.82 -2.00
N PRO A 53 -4.81 3.69 -1.54
CA PRO A 53 -4.49 5.07 -1.21
C PRO A 53 -3.67 5.18 0.07
N MET A 54 -3.16 6.39 0.33
CA MET A 54 -2.64 6.76 1.63
C MET A 54 -3.71 6.53 2.71
N PRO A 55 -3.32 6.09 3.91
CA PRO A 55 -4.29 5.89 4.99
C PRO A 55 -4.88 7.25 5.41
N ASP A 56 -6.21 7.32 5.46
CA ASP A 56 -6.92 8.43 6.07
C ASP A 56 -6.76 8.43 7.61
N LYS A 57 -7.32 9.42 8.28
CA LYS A 57 -7.24 9.55 9.74
C LYS A 57 -7.82 8.33 10.46
N GLU A 58 -8.96 7.83 10.00
CA GLU A 58 -9.62 6.65 10.58
C GLU A 58 -8.73 5.41 10.46
N ALA A 59 -8.17 5.17 9.27
CA ALA A 59 -7.25 4.06 9.05
C ALA A 59 -6.00 4.17 9.93
N ARG A 60 -5.43 5.37 10.10
CA ARG A 60 -4.27 5.55 10.98
C ARG A 60 -4.60 5.29 12.44
N ARG A 61 -5.79 5.72 12.91
CA ARG A 61 -6.27 5.39 14.25
C ARG A 61 -6.33 3.88 14.46
N GLU A 62 -6.94 3.16 13.52
CA GLU A 62 -7.04 1.70 13.59
C GLU A 62 -5.67 1.01 13.52
N MET A 63 -4.71 1.58 12.78
CA MET A 63 -3.33 1.08 12.76
C MET A 63 -2.66 1.24 14.14
N PHE A 64 -2.83 2.36 14.83
CA PHE A 64 -2.33 2.52 16.20
C PHE A 64 -2.97 1.51 17.14
N ASN A 65 -4.30 1.37 17.11
CA ASN A 65 -5.02 0.37 17.91
C ASN A 65 -4.50 -1.05 17.66
N LEU A 66 -4.30 -1.40 16.40
CA LEU A 66 -3.80 -2.73 16.01
C LEU A 66 -2.38 -2.98 16.52
N HIS A 67 -1.49 -2.01 16.37
CA HIS A 67 -0.08 -2.18 16.76
C HIS A 67 0.13 -2.07 18.27
N LEU A 68 -0.74 -1.38 19.00
CA LEU A 68 -0.71 -1.28 20.48
C LEU A 68 -1.42 -2.45 21.15
N LYS A 69 -2.29 -3.14 20.44
CA LYS A 69 -2.97 -4.32 20.96
C LYS A 69 -1.95 -5.33 21.52
N ASP A 70 -2.25 -5.90 22.65
CA ASP A 70 -1.42 -6.89 23.34
C ASP A 70 -0.04 -6.37 23.82
N ARG A 71 0.17 -5.05 23.83
CA ARG A 71 1.37 -4.42 24.39
C ARG A 71 1.07 -3.77 25.75
N PRO A 72 2.04 -3.75 26.66
CA PRO A 72 1.88 -3.08 27.94
C PRO A 72 1.86 -1.56 27.72
N CYS A 73 0.69 -0.96 27.72
CA CYS A 73 0.49 0.48 27.51
C CYS A 73 -0.50 1.05 28.54
N GLU A 74 -0.42 2.35 28.76
CA GLU A 74 -1.45 3.11 29.44
C GLU A 74 -2.70 3.28 28.57
N ASP A 75 -3.67 4.07 29.03
CA ASP A 75 -4.79 4.50 28.20
C ASP A 75 -4.28 5.46 27.12
N ILE A 76 -4.34 5.05 25.87
CA ILE A 76 -3.78 5.76 24.71
C ILE A 76 -4.91 6.37 23.88
N ASP A 77 -4.83 7.68 23.63
CA ASP A 77 -5.67 8.39 22.67
C ASP A 77 -5.17 8.18 21.23
N ALA A 78 -5.60 7.08 20.62
CA ALA A 78 -5.25 6.75 19.23
C ALA A 78 -5.82 7.76 18.22
N GLU A 79 -6.92 8.45 18.54
CA GLU A 79 -7.49 9.51 17.70
C GLU A 79 -6.54 10.70 17.60
N HIS A 80 -6.00 11.13 18.73
CA HIS A 80 -5.00 12.20 18.76
C HIS A 80 -3.69 11.81 18.05
N LEU A 81 -3.22 10.57 18.21
CA LEU A 81 -2.05 10.09 17.46
C LEU A 81 -2.30 10.10 15.95
N ALA A 82 -3.51 9.75 15.51
CA ALA A 82 -3.88 9.82 14.10
C ALA A 82 -3.89 11.26 13.56
N GLU A 83 -4.24 12.26 14.36
CA GLU A 83 -4.13 13.67 14.00
C GLU A 83 -2.68 14.11 13.78
N LEU A 84 -1.80 13.70 14.69
CA LEU A 84 -0.36 14.04 14.63
C LEU A 84 0.38 13.37 13.47
N THR A 85 -0.18 12.33 12.86
CA THR A 85 0.47 11.51 11.83
C THR A 85 -0.12 11.69 10.43
N GLU A 86 -0.59 12.89 10.10
CA GLU A 86 -1.02 13.18 8.73
C GLU A 86 0.12 12.97 7.73
N GLY A 87 -0.14 12.22 6.66
CA GLY A 87 0.86 11.88 5.64
C GLY A 87 1.78 10.70 5.97
N TYR A 88 1.58 10.04 7.11
CA TYR A 88 2.32 8.82 7.46
C TYR A 88 1.64 7.59 6.86
N ILE A 89 2.44 6.60 6.50
CA ILE A 89 1.99 5.31 5.98
C ILE A 89 2.01 4.22 7.06
N ALA A 90 1.46 3.06 6.75
CA ALA A 90 1.35 1.95 7.69
C ALA A 90 2.70 1.52 8.29
N SER A 91 3.78 1.50 7.49
CA SER A 91 5.12 1.16 7.98
C SER A 91 5.69 2.21 8.93
N ASP A 92 5.37 3.49 8.74
CA ASP A 92 5.78 4.57 9.64
C ASP A 92 5.12 4.40 11.01
N ILE A 93 3.81 4.13 11.03
CA ILE A 93 3.04 3.91 12.26
C ILE A 93 3.55 2.67 12.99
N ALA A 94 3.79 1.57 12.29
CA ALA A 94 4.39 0.37 12.87
C ALA A 94 5.76 0.66 13.49
N TYR A 95 6.60 1.43 12.80
CA TYR A 95 7.91 1.84 13.30
C TYR A 95 7.78 2.70 14.56
N ILE A 96 6.91 3.70 14.57
CA ILE A 96 6.66 4.57 15.74
C ILE A 96 6.30 3.74 16.97
N VAL A 97 5.33 2.84 16.83
CA VAL A 97 4.88 2.00 17.95
C VAL A 97 5.99 1.04 18.41
N ASN A 98 6.77 0.48 17.49
CA ASN A 98 7.89 -0.40 17.84
C ASN A 98 9.01 0.36 18.55
N ASP A 99 9.36 1.56 18.11
CA ASP A 99 10.40 2.39 18.71
C ASP A 99 10.00 2.82 20.13
N ALA A 100 8.75 3.30 20.30
CA ALA A 100 8.21 3.63 21.61
C ALA A 100 8.17 2.40 22.55
N ALA A 101 7.79 1.22 22.04
CA ALA A 101 7.78 -0.01 22.83
C ALA A 101 9.18 -0.41 23.28
N MET A 102 10.19 -0.27 22.40
CA MET A 102 11.57 -0.51 22.79
C MET A 102 12.03 0.46 23.89
N GLY A 103 11.75 1.74 23.76
CA GLY A 103 12.08 2.75 24.77
C GLY A 103 11.44 2.46 26.13
N ALA A 104 10.17 2.08 26.14
CA ALA A 104 9.44 1.69 27.33
C ALA A 104 10.04 0.44 27.98
N ALA A 105 10.35 -0.58 27.18
CA ALA A 105 10.95 -1.82 27.67
C ALA A 105 12.36 -1.61 28.29
N PHE A 106 13.19 -0.76 27.69
CA PHE A 106 14.50 -0.42 28.25
C PHE A 106 14.42 0.28 29.60
N SER A 107 13.32 1.00 29.85
CA SER A 107 13.08 1.72 31.12
C SER A 107 12.20 0.94 32.09
N ASP A 108 11.82 -0.29 31.75
CA ASP A 108 10.86 -1.12 32.51
C ASP A 108 9.55 -0.37 32.83
N GLN A 109 9.01 0.30 31.80
CA GLN A 109 7.81 1.13 31.89
C GLN A 109 6.75 0.69 30.85
N LEU A 110 5.53 1.18 31.04
CA LEU A 110 4.47 1.06 30.03
C LEU A 110 4.71 2.03 28.88
N ILE A 111 4.15 1.72 27.72
CA ILE A 111 4.06 2.68 26.63
C ILE A 111 3.06 3.76 27.04
N THR A 112 3.50 5.01 27.07
CA THR A 112 2.68 6.17 27.44
C THR A 112 2.31 7.00 26.21
N GLN A 113 1.22 7.76 26.31
CA GLN A 113 0.82 8.74 25.30
C GLN A 113 1.98 9.69 24.96
N GLN A 114 2.63 10.25 25.98
CA GLN A 114 3.75 11.18 25.81
C GLN A 114 4.95 10.56 25.09
N LEU A 115 5.25 9.29 25.35
CA LEU A 115 6.34 8.60 24.67
C LEU A 115 6.05 8.44 23.19
N LEU A 116 4.82 8.08 22.81
CA LEU A 116 4.38 7.99 21.41
C LEU A 116 4.45 9.35 20.70
N GLU A 117 3.96 10.41 21.31
CA GLU A 117 4.00 11.77 20.76
C GLU A 117 5.45 12.26 20.56
N THR A 118 6.32 11.98 21.54
CA THR A 118 7.75 12.30 21.44
C THR A 118 8.39 11.55 20.27
N THR A 119 8.08 10.26 20.14
CA THR A 119 8.56 9.42 19.03
C THR A 119 8.06 9.96 17.70
N ILE A 120 6.77 10.29 17.55
CA ILE A 120 6.20 10.91 16.35
C ILE A 120 6.97 12.19 15.98
N SER A 121 7.25 13.05 16.96
CA SER A 121 7.96 14.32 16.74
C SER A 121 9.40 14.13 16.21
N SER A 122 10.01 12.99 16.48
CA SER A 122 11.38 12.67 16.05
C SER A 122 11.47 12.01 14.67
N ILE A 123 10.35 11.52 14.16
CA ILE A 123 10.28 10.76 12.90
C ILE A 123 9.59 11.61 11.82
N ARG A 124 10.10 11.56 10.60
CA ARG A 124 9.46 12.19 9.45
C ARG A 124 8.69 11.13 8.64
N PRO A 125 7.60 11.50 7.96
CA PRO A 125 6.96 10.63 7.00
C PRO A 125 7.97 10.10 5.98
N SER A 126 7.94 8.79 5.72
CA SER A 126 8.90 8.15 4.80
C SER A 126 8.64 8.49 3.33
N ILE A 127 7.43 8.97 3.01
CA ILE A 127 7.04 9.35 1.65
C ILE A 127 6.88 10.86 1.56
N SER A 128 7.54 11.47 0.56
CA SER A 128 7.41 12.90 0.31
C SER A 128 6.09 13.24 -0.40
N LYS A 129 5.64 14.50 -0.29
CA LYS A 129 4.43 14.99 -0.96
C LYS A 129 4.53 14.86 -2.48
N GLU A 130 5.71 15.00 -3.06
CA GLU A 130 5.94 14.85 -4.50
C GLU A 130 5.67 13.41 -4.96
N VAL A 131 6.10 12.43 -4.16
CA VAL A 131 5.85 11.01 -4.44
C VAL A 131 4.37 10.71 -4.31
N ILE A 132 3.68 11.21 -3.28
CA ILE A 132 2.23 11.06 -3.13
C ILE A 132 1.50 11.61 -4.36
N ASN A 133 1.84 12.82 -4.81
CA ASN A 133 1.23 13.43 -5.99
C ASN A 133 1.49 12.60 -7.26
N SER A 134 2.65 11.97 -7.38
CA SER A 134 2.94 11.10 -8.53
C SER A 134 2.04 9.85 -8.55
N TYR A 135 1.77 9.26 -7.39
CA TYR A 135 0.85 8.12 -7.27
C TYR A 135 -0.61 8.52 -7.55
N GLU A 136 -1.06 9.68 -7.10
CA GLU A 136 -2.40 10.19 -7.40
C GLU A 136 -2.60 10.43 -8.91
N ASN A 137 -1.59 10.97 -9.59
CA ASN A 137 -1.60 11.12 -11.05
C ASN A 137 -1.66 9.75 -11.78
N LEU A 138 -0.97 8.76 -11.25
CA LEU A 138 -1.01 7.39 -11.76
C LEU A 138 -2.41 6.77 -11.56
N ARG A 139 -3.02 6.97 -10.40
CA ARG A 139 -4.40 6.53 -10.12
C ARG A 139 -5.36 7.09 -11.15
N GLN A 140 -5.33 8.40 -11.41
CA GLN A 140 -6.20 9.03 -12.40
C GLN A 140 -6.04 8.40 -13.78
N LYS A 141 -4.80 8.15 -14.22
CA LYS A 141 -4.55 7.48 -15.51
C LYS A 141 -5.11 6.06 -15.57
N MET A 142 -5.06 5.31 -14.46
CA MET A 142 -5.63 3.97 -14.36
C MET A 142 -7.16 4.01 -14.47
N GLU A 143 -7.82 4.89 -13.74
CA GLU A 143 -9.28 5.09 -13.75
C GLU A 143 -9.78 5.52 -15.14
N ASP A 144 -9.08 6.42 -15.81
CA ASP A 144 -9.39 6.87 -17.18
C ASP A 144 -9.28 5.71 -18.18
N THR A 145 -8.32 4.81 -17.99
CA THR A 145 -8.12 3.63 -18.86
C THR A 145 -9.24 2.61 -18.66
N GLU A 146 -9.65 2.35 -17.42
CA GLU A 146 -10.78 1.46 -17.11
C GLU A 146 -12.09 2.00 -17.68
N THR A 147 -12.34 3.30 -17.56
CA THR A 147 -13.54 3.97 -18.09
C THR A 147 -13.59 3.91 -19.62
N ARG A 148 -12.45 3.99 -20.30
CA ARG A 148 -12.39 3.83 -21.77
C ARG A 148 -12.67 2.40 -22.21
N ASN A 149 -12.21 1.42 -21.46
CA ASN A 149 -12.40 -0.01 -21.78
C ASN A 149 -13.82 -0.48 -21.44
N SER A 150 -14.53 0.16 -20.52
CA SER A 150 -15.90 -0.19 -20.13
C SER A 150 -16.99 0.44 -21.00
N ARG A 151 -16.66 1.38 -21.92
CA ARG A 151 -17.64 1.93 -22.86
C ARG A 151 -18.02 0.85 -23.88
N PRO A 152 -19.31 0.51 -24.00
CA PRO A 152 -19.77 -0.41 -25.05
C PRO A 152 -19.36 0.15 -26.40
N LYS A 153 -18.70 -0.67 -27.23
CA LYS A 153 -18.47 -0.35 -28.64
C LYS A 153 -19.85 -0.25 -29.30
N ILE A 154 -20.32 0.97 -29.55
CA ILE A 154 -21.52 1.19 -30.36
C ILE A 154 -21.16 0.74 -31.77
N GLY A 155 -21.56 -0.48 -32.12
CA GLY A 155 -21.49 -0.97 -33.47
C GLY A 155 -22.52 -0.23 -34.32
N PHE A 156 -22.07 0.54 -35.29
CA PHE A 156 -22.94 0.98 -36.36
C PHE A 156 -23.29 -0.27 -37.18
N ILE A 157 -24.54 -0.70 -37.09
CA ILE A 157 -25.12 -1.66 -38.03
C ILE A 157 -25.37 -0.87 -39.32
N GLN A 158 -24.69 -1.21 -40.38
CA GLN A 158 -25.06 -0.86 -41.78
C GLN A 158 -26.11 -1.83 -42.26
#